data_8c62ff49067ec285639825c68c89fa6a
#
_entry.id   8c62ff49067ec285639825c68c89fa6a
#
_cell.length_a   1.000
_cell.length_b   1.000
_cell.length_c   1.000
_cell.angle_alpha   90.00
_cell.angle_beta   90.00
_cell.angle_gamma   90.00
#
_symmetry.space_group_name_H-M   'P 1'
#
loop_
_entity.id
_entity.type
_entity.pdbx_description
1 polymer ?
#
loop_
_entity_poly.entity_id
_entity_poly.type
_entity_poly.pdbx_seq_one_letter_code
_entity_poly.pdbx_strand_id
1 'polypeptide(L)' 'MKTLIASMDGQGPAEALYAVAELQKEVGRTEASLVRKARQAGLSWEAIALCLGVSKQAVHRKYGKK' A
#
# COMPACT_ATOMS: atom_id res chain seq x y z
N MET A 1 -5.74 -12.74 11.08
CA MET A 1 -4.43 -13.09 11.35
C MET A 1 -4.14 -14.51 11.64
N LYS A 2 -4.83 -15.06 12.58
CA LYS A 2 -4.67 -16.45 12.84
C LYS A 2 -4.92 -17.30 11.63
N THR A 3 -5.89 -16.92 10.85
CA THR A 3 -6.22 -17.66 9.65
C THR A 3 -5.08 -17.67 8.69
N LEU A 4 -4.46 -16.54 8.52
CA LEU A 4 -3.34 -16.44 7.62
C LEU A 4 -2.21 -17.33 8.07
N ILE A 5 -1.94 -17.31 9.35
CA ILE A 5 -0.88 -18.12 9.89
C ILE A 5 -1.21 -19.59 9.75
N ALA A 6 -2.47 -19.92 9.97
CA ALA A 6 -2.88 -21.31 9.86
C ALA A 6 -2.73 -21.81 8.44
N SER A 7 -3.05 -20.98 7.47
CA SER A 7 -2.92 -21.44 6.10
C SER A 7 -1.48 -21.54 5.67
N MET A 8 -0.59 -20.98 6.45
CA MET A 8 0.82 -21.12 6.18
C MET A 8 1.48 -22.13 7.09
N ASP A 9 0.66 -22.99 7.59
CA ASP A 9 1.12 -24.06 8.42
C ASP A 9 2.18 -24.82 7.68
N GLY A 10 3.25 -25.18 8.34
CA GLY A 10 4.31 -25.87 7.69
C GLY A 10 5.43 -24.94 7.29
N GLN A 11 5.17 -23.66 7.31
CA GLN A 11 6.19 -22.68 7.06
C GLN A 11 6.56 -21.99 8.35
N GLY A 12 7.77 -21.51 8.43
CA GLY A 12 8.19 -20.77 9.59
C GLY A 12 7.64 -19.38 9.57
N PRO A 13 7.70 -18.69 10.72
CA PRO A 13 7.25 -17.31 10.78
C PRO A 13 8.00 -16.40 9.82
N ALA A 14 9.26 -16.70 9.58
CA ALA A 14 10.03 -15.86 8.67
C ALA A 14 9.49 -15.95 7.26
N GLU A 15 9.11 -17.14 6.85
CA GLU A 15 8.56 -17.31 5.50
C GLU A 15 7.22 -16.63 5.36
N ALA A 16 6.41 -16.67 6.41
CA ALA A 16 5.14 -15.99 6.38
C ALA A 16 5.35 -14.49 6.25
N LEU A 17 6.34 -13.96 6.95
CA LEU A 17 6.64 -12.54 6.86
C LEU A 17 7.14 -12.16 5.48
N TYR A 18 7.92 -13.04 4.86
CA TYR A 18 8.37 -12.78 3.49
C TYR A 18 7.18 -12.68 2.55
N ALA A 19 6.22 -13.58 2.71
CA ALA A 19 5.05 -13.56 1.85
C ALA A 19 4.27 -12.26 2.01
N VAL A 20 4.11 -11.81 3.25
CA VAL A 20 3.42 -10.55 3.49
C VAL A 20 4.18 -9.39 2.87
N ALA A 21 5.49 -9.41 3.00
CA ALA A 21 6.30 -8.33 2.44
C ALA A 21 6.15 -8.26 0.93
N GLU A 22 6.07 -9.40 0.28
CA GLU A 22 5.88 -9.42 -1.17
C GLU A 22 4.53 -8.86 -1.56
N LEU A 23 3.50 -9.21 -0.80
CA LEU A 23 2.17 -8.67 -1.07
C LEU A 23 2.15 -7.16 -0.90
N GLN A 24 2.84 -6.66 0.11
CA GLN A 24 2.88 -5.23 0.34
C GLN A 24 3.58 -4.51 -0.80
N LYS A 25 4.59 -5.12 -1.37
CA LYS A 25 5.26 -4.53 -2.51
C LYS A 25 4.32 -4.40 -3.69
N GLU A 26 3.53 -5.44 -3.94
CA GLU A 26 2.58 -5.40 -5.03
C GLU A 26 1.53 -4.32 -4.83
N VAL A 27 1.01 -4.25 -3.62
CA VAL A 27 0.03 -3.23 -3.29
C VAL A 27 0.64 -1.84 -3.48
N GLY A 28 1.88 -1.66 -3.07
CA GLY A 28 2.54 -0.38 -3.21
C GLY A 28 2.68 0.04 -4.66
N ARG A 29 3.04 -0.89 -5.52
CA ARG A 29 3.18 -0.57 -6.93
C ARG A 29 1.85 -0.18 -7.55
N THR A 30 0.80 -0.92 -7.21
CA THR A 30 -0.53 -0.62 -7.71
C THR A 30 -1.01 0.72 -7.19
N GLU A 31 -0.76 0.98 -5.92
CA GLU A 31 -1.16 2.23 -5.31
C GLU A 31 -0.48 3.41 -5.99
N ALA A 32 0.82 3.28 -6.25
CA ALA A 32 1.54 4.38 -6.89
C ALA A 32 1.00 4.66 -8.28
N SER A 33 0.67 3.61 -9.01
CA SER A 33 0.11 3.77 -10.33
C SER A 33 -1.24 4.47 -10.29
N LEU A 34 -2.08 4.08 -9.34
CA LEU A 34 -3.40 4.68 -9.21
C LEU A 34 -3.33 6.11 -8.72
N VAL A 35 -2.38 6.41 -7.85
CA VAL A 35 -2.20 7.78 -7.39
C VAL A 35 -1.82 8.67 -8.56
N ARG A 36 -0.95 8.17 -9.42
CA ARG A 36 -0.55 8.94 -10.58
C ARG A 36 -1.73 9.22 -11.49
N LYS A 37 -2.57 8.22 -11.71
CA LYS A 37 -3.76 8.39 -12.52
C LYS A 37 -4.73 9.37 -11.88
N ALA A 38 -4.87 9.31 -10.57
CA ALA A 38 -5.75 10.23 -9.86
C ALA A 38 -5.28 11.66 -10.02
N ARG A 39 -3.97 11.88 -9.93
CA ARG A 39 -3.44 13.22 -10.13
C ARG A 39 -3.70 13.71 -11.54
N GLN A 40 -3.54 12.83 -12.50
CA GLN A 40 -3.80 13.20 -13.89
C GLN A 40 -5.26 13.53 -14.11
N ALA A 41 -6.13 12.92 -13.35
CA ALA A 41 -7.55 13.19 -13.44
C ALA A 41 -7.95 14.46 -12.68
N GLY A 42 -7.01 15.10 -12.01
CA GLY A 42 -7.28 16.35 -11.35
C GLY A 42 -7.55 16.26 -9.86
N LEU A 43 -7.38 15.10 -9.27
CA LEU A 43 -7.61 14.98 -7.83
C LEU A 43 -6.52 15.69 -7.05
N SER A 44 -6.94 16.35 -5.98
CA SER A 44 -5.99 16.99 -5.09
C SER A 44 -5.34 15.94 -4.19
N TRP A 45 -4.22 16.32 -3.58
CA TRP A 45 -3.60 15.45 -2.61
C TRP A 45 -4.52 15.15 -1.45
N GLU A 46 -5.35 16.11 -1.07
CA GLU A 46 -6.30 15.89 0.00
C GLU A 46 -7.32 14.84 -0.37
N ALA A 47 -7.81 14.90 -1.59
CA ALA A 47 -8.79 13.92 -2.05
C ALA A 47 -8.17 12.53 -2.09
N ILE A 48 -6.95 12.44 -2.57
CA ILE A 48 -6.26 11.16 -2.64
C ILE A 48 -6.03 10.61 -1.24
N ALA A 49 -5.61 11.45 -0.31
CA ALA A 49 -5.39 11.01 1.06
C ALA A 49 -6.67 10.49 1.67
N LEU A 50 -7.76 11.17 1.41
CA LEU A 50 -9.04 10.75 1.92
C LEU A 50 -9.41 9.37 1.39
N CYS A 51 -9.19 9.15 0.12
CA CYS A 51 -9.49 7.85 -0.48
C CYS A 51 -8.62 6.76 0.09
N LEU A 52 -7.37 7.05 0.37
CA LEU A 52 -6.45 6.06 0.90
C LEU A 52 -6.58 5.87 2.41
N GLY A 53 -7.27 6.78 3.07
CA GLY A 53 -7.42 6.67 4.51
C GLY A 53 -6.20 7.08 5.29
N VAL A 54 -5.41 7.97 4.74
CA VAL A 54 -4.20 8.45 5.40
C VAL A 54 -4.22 9.98 5.40
N SER A 55 -3.25 10.56 6.07
CA SER A 55 -3.18 12.01 6.13
C SER A 55 -2.62 12.59 4.84
N LYS A 56 -2.99 13.84 4.59
CA LYS A 56 -2.47 14.52 3.43
C LYS A 56 -0.94 14.60 3.47
N GLN A 57 -0.40 14.80 4.65
CA GLN A 57 1.04 14.87 4.80
C GLN A 57 1.70 13.57 4.39
N ALA A 58 1.11 12.45 4.79
CA ALA A 58 1.68 11.16 4.47
C ALA A 58 1.71 10.94 2.96
N VAL A 59 0.62 11.26 2.30
CA VAL A 59 0.54 11.09 0.86
C VAL A 59 1.52 12.01 0.15
N HIS A 60 1.57 13.24 0.59
CA HIS A 60 2.44 14.21 -0.06
C HIS A 60 3.90 13.84 0.11
N ARG A 61 4.25 13.33 1.28
CA ARG A 61 5.61 12.93 1.52
C ARG A 61 6.00 11.74 0.66
N LYS A 62 5.07 10.83 0.46
CA LYS A 62 5.34 9.61 -0.28
C LYS A 62 5.31 9.82 -1.79
N TYR A 63 4.36 10.60 -2.28
CA TYR A 63 4.16 10.72 -3.72
C TYR A 63 4.38 12.12 -4.27
N GLY A 64 4.36 13.13 -3.42
CA GLY A 64 4.43 14.50 -3.88
C GLY A 64 5.82 15.04 -4.06
N LYS A 65 6.83 14.28 -3.61
CA LYS A 65 8.18 14.75 -3.69
C LYS A 65 8.72 14.59 -5.11
N LYS A 66 9.49 15.48 -5.52
CA LYS A 66 9.95 15.38 -6.87
C LYS A 66 11.34 15.05 -7.02
#